data_0b1b707d869a751104be106b960c49c5
#
_entry.id   0b1b707d869a751104be106b960c49c5
#
_cell.length_a   1.000
_cell.length_b   1.000
_cell.length_c   1.000
_cell.angle_alpha   90.00
_cell.angle_beta   90.00
_cell.angle_gamma   90.00
#
_symmetry.space_group_name_H-M   'P 1'
#
loop_
_entity.id
_entity.type
_entity.pdbx_description
1 polymer ?
#
loop_
_entity_poly.entity_id
_entity_poly.type
_entity_poly.pdbx_seq_one_letter_code
_entity_poly.pdbx_strand_id
1 'polypeptide(L)'
;MTTEHRKHQRFELRLPFEVVSNGSHLGVRGETKNMSSAGVFFTAEGRLPLGESIEYLITLPRTPGMRKEVRLRCVGKVLREEHPSTFAATLERYEFLRDPA
;
A
#
# COMPACT_ATOMS: atom_id res chain seq x y z
N MET A 1 31.37 10.53 -4.76
CA MET A 1 30.46 10.06 -3.75
C MET A 1 29.04 10.38 -4.15
N THR A 2 28.23 9.41 -4.08
CA THR A 2 26.86 9.59 -4.38
C THR A 2 26.12 10.18 -3.21
N THR A 3 25.30 11.12 -3.51
CA THR A 3 24.47 11.65 -2.48
C THR A 3 23.05 11.24 -2.78
N GLU A 4 22.49 10.52 -1.87
CA GLU A 4 21.10 10.15 -1.99
C GLU A 4 20.28 11.27 -1.42
N HIS A 5 19.53 11.91 -2.28
CA HIS A 5 18.76 13.07 -1.86
C HIS A 5 17.33 12.74 -1.50
N ARG A 6 16.92 11.52 -1.71
CA ARG A 6 15.60 11.13 -1.29
C ARG A 6 15.53 11.02 0.21
N LYS A 7 14.53 11.62 0.78
CA LYS A 7 14.29 11.45 2.19
C LYS A 7 13.79 10.06 2.51
N HIS A 8 13.12 9.42 1.55
CA HIS A 8 12.49 8.15 1.79
C HIS A 8 12.98 7.16 0.76
N GLN A 9 13.66 6.16 1.25
CA GLN A 9 14.17 5.11 0.38
C GLN A 9 13.01 4.24 -0.10
N ARG A 10 13.04 3.89 -1.38
CA ARG A 10 12.01 3.04 -1.95
C ARG A 10 12.50 1.62 -2.02
N PHE A 11 11.59 0.71 -1.72
CA PHE A 11 11.85 -0.72 -1.77
C PHE A 11 10.90 -1.36 -2.77
N GLU A 12 11.45 -2.17 -3.65
CA GLU A 12 10.63 -2.94 -4.57
C GLU A 12 10.08 -4.13 -3.82
N LEU A 13 8.82 -4.05 -3.48
CA LEU A 13 8.13 -5.11 -2.76
C LEU A 13 6.81 -5.37 -3.46
N ARG A 14 6.61 -6.60 -3.86
CA ARG A 14 5.36 -7.00 -4.50
C ARG A 14 4.55 -7.79 -3.51
N LEU A 15 3.64 -7.09 -2.86
CA LEU A 15 2.85 -7.65 -1.78
C LEU A 15 1.37 -7.48 -2.11
N PRO A 16 0.53 -8.40 -1.64
CA PRO A 16 -0.90 -8.25 -1.81
C PRO A 16 -1.40 -6.95 -1.22
N PHE A 17 -2.29 -6.31 -1.94
CA PHE A 17 -2.80 -4.98 -1.61
C PHE A 17 -4.31 -5.00 -1.78
N GLU A 18 -5.01 -4.33 -0.89
CA GLU A 18 -6.46 -4.26 -0.98
C GLU A 18 -6.95 -2.94 -0.41
N VAL A 19 -7.79 -2.23 -1.16
CA VAL A 19 -8.47 -1.06 -0.64
C VAL A 19 -9.68 -1.55 0.13
N VAL A 20 -9.74 -1.23 1.42
CA VAL A 20 -10.79 -1.76 2.28
C VAL A 20 -11.82 -0.73 2.67
N SER A 21 -11.53 0.55 2.49
CA SER A 21 -12.49 1.59 2.81
C SER A 21 -12.20 2.80 1.94
N ASN A 22 -13.18 3.18 1.17
CA ASN A 22 -13.11 4.39 0.37
C ASN A 22 -14.50 4.63 -0.19
N GLY A 23 -15.43 4.97 0.69
CA GLY A 23 -16.79 5.17 0.25
C GLY A 23 -17.34 3.96 -0.47
N SER A 24 -17.49 4.06 -1.77
CA SER A 24 -18.08 2.98 -2.57
C SER A 24 -17.05 2.04 -3.18
N HIS A 25 -15.77 2.21 -2.88
CA HIS A 25 -14.73 1.41 -3.54
C HIS A 25 -14.14 0.38 -2.59
N LEU A 26 -14.98 -0.49 -2.09
CA LEU A 26 -14.53 -1.54 -1.17
C LEU A 26 -14.04 -2.75 -1.95
N GLY A 27 -13.01 -3.39 -1.41
CA GLY A 27 -12.57 -4.65 -1.95
C GLY A 27 -11.75 -4.57 -3.22
N VAL A 28 -11.25 -3.40 -3.58
CA VAL A 28 -10.40 -3.29 -4.76
C VAL A 28 -9.04 -3.90 -4.43
N ARG A 29 -8.66 -4.90 -5.21
CA ARG A 29 -7.44 -5.65 -4.96
C ARG A 29 -6.35 -5.31 -5.94
N GLY A 30 -5.11 -5.52 -5.51
CA GLY A 30 -3.97 -5.28 -6.36
C GLY A 30 -2.70 -5.77 -5.70
N GLU A 31 -1.62 -5.16 -6.08
CA GLU A 31 -0.30 -5.58 -5.63
C GLU A 31 0.58 -4.34 -5.55
N THR A 32 1.39 -4.26 -4.49
CA THR A 32 2.36 -3.17 -4.42
C THR A 32 3.45 -3.40 -5.47
N LYS A 33 4.03 -2.33 -5.94
CA LYS A 33 5.21 -2.39 -6.81
C LYS A 33 6.44 -1.90 -6.07
N ASN A 34 6.30 -0.82 -5.36
CA ASN A 34 7.35 -0.37 -4.47
C ASN A 34 6.71 0.49 -3.41
N MET A 35 7.42 0.69 -2.31
CA MET A 35 6.91 1.50 -1.24
C MET A 35 8.05 2.12 -0.45
N SER A 36 7.73 3.20 0.24
CA SER A 36 8.63 3.89 1.13
C SER A 36 7.85 4.30 2.37
N SER A 37 8.51 4.97 3.28
CA SER A 37 7.81 5.46 4.47
C SER A 37 6.80 6.57 4.15
N ALA A 38 6.84 7.13 2.96
CA ALA A 38 5.97 8.24 2.60
C ALA A 38 4.84 7.84 1.66
N GLY A 39 4.93 6.69 1.01
CA GLY A 39 3.91 6.32 0.07
C GLY A 39 4.11 4.96 -0.54
N VAL A 40 3.13 4.57 -1.33
CA VAL A 40 3.14 3.26 -1.98
C VAL A 40 2.73 3.44 -3.44
N PHE A 41 3.39 2.68 -4.30
CA PHE A 41 3.09 2.60 -5.72
C PHE A 41 2.54 1.19 -5.95
N PHE A 42 1.35 1.08 -6.55
CA PHE A 42 0.67 -0.20 -6.60
C PHE A 42 -0.22 -0.30 -7.83
N THR A 43 -0.58 -1.54 -8.17
CA THR A 43 -1.61 -1.78 -9.17
C THR A 43 -2.92 -2.09 -8.45
N ALA A 44 -4.02 -1.81 -9.10
CA ALA A 44 -5.33 -2.11 -8.55
C ALA A 44 -6.27 -2.49 -9.68
N GLU A 45 -7.22 -3.36 -9.37
CA GLU A 45 -8.14 -3.90 -10.37
C GLU A 45 -9.38 -3.05 -10.55
N GLY A 46 -9.26 -1.78 -10.46
CA GLY A 46 -10.41 -0.93 -10.61
C GLY A 46 -9.97 0.51 -10.65
N ARG A 47 -10.93 1.38 -10.61
CA ARG A 47 -10.64 2.80 -10.59
C ARG A 47 -10.66 3.32 -9.18
N LEU A 48 -9.73 4.20 -8.89
CA LEU A 48 -9.69 4.86 -7.59
C LEU A 48 -9.78 6.37 -7.82
N PRO A 49 -10.58 7.05 -7.02
CA PRO A 49 -10.70 8.50 -7.17
C PRO A 49 -9.43 9.20 -6.71
N LEU A 50 -8.92 10.08 -7.55
CA LEU A 50 -7.70 10.81 -7.24
C LEU A 50 -8.00 11.86 -6.18
N GLY A 51 -7.03 12.05 -5.29
CA GLY A 51 -7.13 13.08 -4.26
C GLY A 51 -7.94 12.68 -3.04
N GLU A 52 -8.53 11.50 -3.05
CA GLU A 52 -9.38 11.07 -1.95
C GLU A 52 -8.64 10.15 -1.00
N SER A 53 -9.05 10.20 0.25
CA SER A 53 -8.48 9.33 1.27
C SER A 53 -8.95 7.91 1.06
N ILE A 54 -8.03 6.99 1.20
CA ILE A 54 -8.36 5.57 1.17
C ILE A 54 -7.73 4.89 2.37
N GLU A 55 -8.31 3.77 2.72
CA GLU A 55 -7.75 2.88 3.70
C GLU A 55 -7.41 1.59 2.99
N TYR A 56 -6.20 1.11 3.14
CA TYR A 56 -5.76 -0.06 2.41
C TYR A 56 -4.94 -0.98 3.28
N LEU A 57 -4.94 -2.26 2.91
CA LEU A 57 -4.19 -3.30 3.60
C LEU A 57 -3.08 -3.80 2.70
N ILE A 58 -1.92 -3.99 3.30
CA ILE A 58 -0.80 -4.64 2.63
C ILE A 58 -0.46 -5.88 3.45
N THR A 59 -0.44 -7.02 2.81
CA THR A 59 -0.10 -8.27 3.47
C THR A 59 1.41 -8.45 3.43
N LEU A 60 2.01 -8.53 4.60
CA LEU A 60 3.46 -8.63 4.70
C LEU A 60 3.92 -10.06 4.45
N PRO A 61 5.16 -10.23 3.98
CA PRO A 61 5.67 -11.58 3.73
C PRO A 61 5.80 -12.34 5.05
N ARG A 62 5.51 -13.62 4.99
CA ARG A 62 5.68 -14.49 6.14
C ARG A 62 7.10 -14.98 6.19
N THR A 63 7.67 -14.98 7.38
CA THR A 63 8.99 -15.53 7.57
C THR A 63 8.87 -16.90 8.23
N PRO A 64 9.90 -17.74 8.11
CA PRO A 64 9.86 -19.05 8.77
C PRO A 64 9.61 -18.88 10.28
N GLY A 65 8.74 -19.69 10.79
CA GLY A 65 8.38 -19.62 12.21
C GLY A 65 7.20 -18.75 12.51
N MET A 66 6.77 -17.91 11.59
CA MET A 66 5.56 -17.12 11.79
C MET A 66 4.35 -17.98 11.59
N ARG A 67 3.46 -17.98 12.56
CA ARG A 67 2.23 -18.74 12.47
C ARG A 67 1.11 -17.94 11.85
N LYS A 68 1.15 -16.63 12.03
CA LYS A 68 0.04 -15.79 11.65
C LYS A 68 0.46 -14.79 10.63
N GLU A 69 -0.48 -14.43 9.82
CA GLU A 69 -0.30 -13.40 8.83
C GLU A 69 -0.32 -12.04 9.50
N VAL A 70 0.58 -11.18 9.08
CA VAL A 70 0.62 -9.81 9.57
C VAL A 70 0.29 -8.90 8.40
N ARG A 71 -0.63 -7.99 8.62
CA ARG A 71 -1.00 -7.03 7.60
C ARG A 71 -0.75 -5.63 8.11
N LEU A 72 -0.49 -4.74 7.19
CA LEU A 72 -0.29 -3.35 7.48
C LEU A 72 -1.53 -2.61 7.03
N ARG A 73 -2.23 -1.99 7.97
CA ARG A 73 -3.40 -1.20 7.66
C ARG A 73 -2.96 0.25 7.52
N CYS A 74 -3.23 0.82 6.36
CA CYS A 74 -2.70 2.12 6.00
C CYS A 74 -3.81 3.08 5.65
N VAL A 75 -3.56 4.35 5.89
CA VAL A 75 -4.43 5.43 5.47
C VAL A 75 -3.61 6.42 4.67
N GLY A 76 -4.12 6.81 3.52
CA GLY A 76 -3.44 7.78 2.68
C GLY A 76 -4.38 8.32 1.62
N LYS A 77 -3.81 9.10 0.71
CA LYS A 77 -4.57 9.68 -0.39
C LYS A 77 -4.01 9.22 -1.72
N VAL A 78 -4.90 8.96 -2.65
CA VAL A 78 -4.48 8.59 -4.00
C VAL A 78 -4.00 9.85 -4.69
N LEU A 79 -2.73 9.85 -5.08
CA LEU A 79 -2.10 11.03 -5.67
C LEU A 79 -2.31 11.10 -7.17
N ARG A 80 -2.11 9.99 -7.85
CA ARG A 80 -2.19 9.97 -9.30
C ARG A 80 -2.27 8.56 -9.82
N GLU A 81 -2.72 8.46 -11.06
CA GLU A 81 -2.68 7.22 -11.82
C GLU A 81 -1.62 7.40 -12.89
N GLU A 82 -0.61 6.52 -12.91
CA GLU A 82 0.49 6.66 -13.85
C GLU A 82 0.22 5.95 -15.16
N HIS A 83 -0.33 4.76 -15.04
CA HIS A 83 -0.74 3.94 -16.17
C HIS A 83 -2.09 3.37 -15.82
N PRO A 84 -2.83 2.85 -16.77
CA PRO A 84 -4.06 2.18 -16.40
C PRO A 84 -3.79 1.18 -15.29
N SER A 85 -4.57 1.25 -14.24
CA SER A 85 -4.49 0.37 -13.09
C SER A 85 -3.23 0.49 -12.23
N THR A 86 -2.43 1.54 -12.41
CA THR A 86 -1.23 1.76 -11.60
C THR A 86 -1.34 3.11 -10.92
N PHE A 87 -1.23 3.11 -9.60
CA PHE A 87 -1.51 4.30 -8.80
C PHE A 87 -0.41 4.57 -7.80
N ALA A 88 -0.33 5.82 -7.39
CA ALA A 88 0.51 6.22 -6.27
C ALA A 88 -0.37 6.80 -5.18
N ALA A 89 -0.12 6.39 -3.94
CA ALA A 89 -0.85 6.90 -2.80
C ALA A 89 0.12 7.27 -1.69
N THR A 90 -0.28 8.23 -0.88
CA THR A 90 0.52 8.58 0.30
C THR A 90 0.35 7.53 1.38
N LEU A 91 1.28 7.49 2.30
CA LEU A 91 1.19 6.68 3.50
C LEU A 91 1.23 7.65 4.67
N GLU A 92 0.05 7.97 5.20
CA GLU A 92 -0.05 9.00 6.23
C GLU A 92 -0.10 8.40 7.62
N ARG A 93 -0.77 7.26 7.75
CA ARG A 93 -0.84 6.54 9.01
C ARG A 93 -0.84 5.05 8.72
N TYR A 94 -0.32 4.28 9.65
CA TYR A 94 -0.36 2.84 9.50
C TYR A 94 -0.34 2.18 10.87
N GLU A 95 -0.82 0.95 10.91
CA GLU A 95 -0.73 0.11 12.08
C GLU A 95 -0.61 -1.34 11.64
N PHE A 96 0.04 -2.12 12.47
CA PHE A 96 0.17 -3.55 12.19
C PHE A 96 -1.05 -4.27 12.73
N LEU A 97 -1.62 -5.14 11.91
CA LEU A 97 -2.72 -5.99 12.31
C LEU A 97 -2.24 -7.42 12.34
N ARG A 98 -2.53 -8.11 13.42
CA ARG A 98 -2.22 -9.52 13.56
C ARG A 98 -3.50 -10.27 13.78
N ASP A 99 -3.57 -11.46 13.17
CA ASP A 99 -4.75 -12.27 13.37
C ASP A 99 -4.84 -12.67 14.84
N PRO A 100 -6.06 -12.66 15.38
CA PRO A 100 -6.23 -13.14 16.75
C PRO A 100 -5.86 -14.62 16.86
N ALA A 101 -5.46 -14.99 18.04
CA ALA A 101 -5.05 -16.35 18.29
C ALA A 101 -6.21 -17.32 18.09
#